data_7833f21e30a661e57ff46ae46252c7d6
#
_entry.id   7833f21e30a661e57ff46ae46252c7d6
#
_cell.length_a   1.000
_cell.length_b   1.000
_cell.length_c   1.000
_cell.angle_alpha   90.00
_cell.angle_beta   90.00
_cell.angle_gamma   90.00
#
_symmetry.space_group_name_H-M   'P 1'
#
loop_
_entity.id
_entity.type
_entity.pdbx_description
1 polymer ?
#
loop_
_entity_poly.entity_id
_entity_poly.type
_entity_poly.pdbx_seq_one_letter_code
_entity_poly.pdbx_strand_id
1 'polypeptide(L)'
;QFLRTLIFHYITIKYKYALRDKSPVLDIEASKTQKQDDSFQKYYKDEKDFYRKKRIKAYKIKGAKIPEYRIRIIEGVIPVDEILPKAKEYKTSLTIFLAAILMCAINEEIPARLKRKPVVLNIPVNLRNYYSSQTARNFFGVINVDYDFSKGNDELTEVIEVLKKKFKENLTPDVMARRINKLASLEHNYILRVIPLIIKNLILKTAYAIADKSYSSTLSNVGVINMPDDIKPFIYSFDVFVSTDKIQACVNSFENTLRISF
;
A
#
# COMPACT_ATOMS: atom_id res chain seq x y z
N GLN A 1 10.39 8.22 -3.21
CA GLN A 1 11.30 9.37 -3.39
C GLN A 1 12.71 8.91 -3.71
N PHE A 2 13.36 8.08 -2.89
CA PHE A 2 14.74 7.59 -3.10
C PHE A 2 14.95 6.94 -4.49
N LEU A 3 14.09 5.97 -4.88
CA LEU A 3 14.20 5.31 -6.18
C LEU A 3 14.02 6.29 -7.35
N ARG A 4 13.09 7.22 -7.22
CA ARG A 4 12.87 8.28 -8.22
C ARG A 4 14.14 9.14 -8.41
N THR A 5 14.79 9.53 -7.31
CA THR A 5 16.06 10.28 -7.34
C THR A 5 17.17 9.46 -7.98
N LEU A 6 17.28 8.19 -7.63
CA LEU A 6 18.29 7.30 -8.19
C LEU A 6 18.14 7.16 -9.73
N ILE A 7 16.92 6.94 -10.19
CA ILE A 7 16.60 6.83 -11.62
C ILE A 7 16.90 8.14 -12.35
N PHE A 8 16.52 9.27 -11.76
CA PHE A 8 16.83 10.59 -12.29
C PHE A 8 18.34 10.77 -12.51
N HIS A 9 19.14 10.53 -11.49
CA HIS A 9 20.60 10.66 -11.60
C HIS A 9 21.19 9.66 -12.60
N TYR A 10 20.72 8.41 -12.60
CA TYR A 10 21.16 7.41 -13.56
C TYR A 10 20.92 7.87 -15.01
N ILE A 11 19.71 8.36 -15.32
CA ILE A 11 19.38 8.84 -16.67
C ILE A 11 20.20 10.07 -17.03
N THR A 12 20.35 11.01 -16.11
CA THR A 12 21.14 12.23 -16.33
C THR A 12 22.61 11.90 -16.66
N ILE A 13 23.18 10.90 -16.01
CA ILE A 13 24.55 10.44 -16.29
C ILE A 13 24.61 9.69 -17.63
N LYS A 14 23.70 8.73 -17.83
CA LYS A 14 23.68 7.86 -19.01
C LYS A 14 23.44 8.63 -20.30
N TYR A 15 22.55 9.61 -20.27
CA TYR A 15 22.16 10.42 -21.45
C TYR A 15 22.69 11.84 -21.38
N LYS A 16 23.84 12.04 -20.74
CA LYS A 16 24.47 13.35 -20.53
C LYS A 16 24.55 14.20 -21.82
N TYR A 17 24.89 13.61 -22.96
CA TYR A 17 25.00 14.33 -24.24
C TYR A 17 23.65 14.80 -24.77
N ALA A 18 22.61 13.98 -24.65
CA ALA A 18 21.25 14.33 -25.07
C ALA A 18 20.59 15.36 -24.15
N LEU A 19 21.09 15.49 -22.91
CA LEU A 19 20.60 16.44 -21.90
C LEU A 19 21.52 17.65 -21.74
N ARG A 20 22.54 17.84 -22.63
CA ARG A 20 23.59 18.88 -22.50
C ARG A 20 23.02 20.28 -22.36
N ASP A 21 21.99 20.60 -23.14
CA ASP A 21 21.34 21.91 -23.17
C ASP A 21 20.13 22.02 -22.25
N LYS A 22 19.87 20.98 -21.50
CA LYS A 22 18.77 20.86 -20.54
C LYS A 22 19.34 20.74 -19.14
N SER A 23 18.78 21.46 -18.21
CA SER A 23 19.15 21.38 -16.80
C SER A 23 17.97 20.80 -16.01
N PRO A 24 17.67 19.49 -16.16
CA PRO A 24 16.53 18.90 -15.45
C PRO A 24 16.75 19.01 -13.95
N VAL A 25 15.79 19.57 -13.27
CA VAL A 25 15.81 19.72 -11.80
C VAL A 25 14.80 18.77 -11.20
N LEU A 26 15.24 17.98 -10.25
CA LEU A 26 14.38 17.18 -9.42
C LEU A 26 14.43 17.78 -8.01
N ASP A 27 13.34 18.42 -7.59
CA ASP A 27 13.20 18.97 -6.23
C ASP A 27 13.09 17.83 -5.22
N ILE A 28 14.23 17.37 -4.69
CA ILE A 28 14.27 16.15 -3.85
C ILE A 28 15.29 16.21 -2.72
N GLU A 29 16.10 17.22 -2.63
CA GLU A 29 17.02 17.27 -1.49
C GLU A 29 16.25 17.53 -0.19
N ALA A 30 15.99 16.44 0.53
CA ALA A 30 15.46 16.56 1.88
C ALA A 30 16.48 17.29 2.76
N SER A 31 16.06 18.37 3.39
CA SER A 31 16.86 19.11 4.37
C SER A 31 17.22 18.21 5.57
N LYS A 32 18.22 18.62 6.35
CA LYS A 32 18.58 17.90 7.59
C LYS A 32 17.39 17.77 8.53
N THR A 33 16.58 18.81 8.65
CA THR A 33 15.34 18.82 9.44
C THR A 33 14.31 17.81 8.94
N GLN A 34 14.10 17.72 7.64
CA GLN A 34 13.19 16.74 7.04
C GLN A 34 13.66 15.29 7.24
N LYS A 35 14.96 15.04 7.22
CA LYS A 35 15.55 13.72 7.50
C LYS A 35 15.41 13.30 8.96
N GLN A 36 15.40 14.26 9.88
CA GLN A 36 15.28 14.02 11.32
C GLN A 36 13.83 14.02 11.80
N ASP A 37 12.91 14.71 11.08
CA ASP A 37 11.52 14.83 11.47
C ASP A 37 10.83 13.46 11.54
N ASP A 38 10.17 13.19 12.67
CA ASP A 38 9.36 12.00 12.88
C ASP A 38 7.89 12.40 13.04
N SER A 39 7.16 12.28 11.95
CA SER A 39 5.77 12.68 11.93
C SER A 39 4.85 11.76 12.74
N PHE A 40 5.24 10.51 13.04
CA PHE A 40 4.49 9.70 13.99
C PHE A 40 4.56 10.27 15.40
N GLN A 41 5.74 10.72 15.83
CA GLN A 41 5.92 11.35 17.14
C GLN A 41 5.24 12.74 17.20
N LYS A 42 5.32 13.52 16.11
CA LYS A 42 4.66 14.84 16.02
C LYS A 42 3.16 14.78 16.23
N TYR A 43 2.50 13.74 15.73
CA TYR A 43 1.04 13.56 15.81
C TYR A 43 0.62 12.60 16.91
N TYR A 44 1.55 12.08 17.69
CA TYR A 44 1.25 11.26 18.85
C TYR A 44 0.54 12.07 19.93
N LYS A 45 -0.53 11.51 20.49
CA LYS A 45 -1.22 12.01 21.66
C LYS A 45 -1.27 10.90 22.69
N ASP A 46 -0.92 11.20 23.93
CA ASP A 46 -0.97 10.20 25.02
C ASP A 46 -2.44 9.97 25.46
N GLU A 47 -3.25 9.48 24.55
CA GLU A 47 -4.62 9.10 24.79
C GLU A 47 -4.71 7.58 24.90
N LYS A 48 -5.20 7.07 26.03
CA LYS A 48 -5.44 5.65 26.22
C LYS A 48 -6.72 5.24 25.50
N ASP A 49 -6.62 4.91 24.23
CA ASP A 49 -7.73 4.36 23.46
C ASP A 49 -7.69 2.83 23.48
N PHE A 50 -8.66 2.23 24.17
CA PHE A 50 -8.83 0.77 24.28
C PHE A 50 -9.67 0.18 23.15
N TYR A 51 -9.87 0.91 22.03
CA TYR A 51 -10.65 0.39 20.93
C TYR A 51 -10.00 -0.88 20.33
N ARG A 52 -10.52 -2.03 20.70
CA ARG A 52 -10.16 -3.33 20.11
C ARG A 52 -11.09 -3.63 18.93
N LYS A 53 -10.67 -3.34 17.71
CA LYS A 53 -11.39 -3.84 16.53
C LYS A 53 -11.40 -5.38 16.55
N LYS A 54 -12.58 -5.98 16.37
CA LYS A 54 -12.74 -7.45 16.29
C LYS A 54 -11.80 -7.99 15.20
N ARG A 55 -10.98 -8.96 15.53
CA ARG A 55 -10.05 -9.58 14.56
C ARG A 55 -10.84 -10.46 13.60
N ILE A 56 -10.70 -10.20 12.32
CA ILE A 56 -11.29 -10.98 11.24
C ILE A 56 -10.27 -12.05 10.84
N LYS A 57 -10.70 -13.31 10.73
CA LYS A 57 -9.91 -14.38 10.12
C LYS A 57 -10.17 -14.38 8.63
N ALA A 58 -9.24 -13.80 7.87
CA ALA A 58 -9.34 -13.71 6.42
C ALA A 58 -9.14 -15.08 5.74
N TYR A 59 -9.69 -15.21 4.54
CA TYR A 59 -9.28 -16.28 3.64
C TYR A 59 -7.78 -16.16 3.33
N LYS A 60 -7.07 -17.27 3.30
CA LYS A 60 -5.67 -17.31 2.88
C LYS A 60 -5.57 -17.95 1.51
N ILE A 61 -5.04 -17.20 0.57
CA ILE A 61 -4.68 -17.73 -0.75
C ILE A 61 -3.64 -18.83 -0.55
N LYS A 62 -3.91 -19.99 -1.13
CA LYS A 62 -3.01 -21.14 -1.09
C LYS A 62 -2.50 -21.42 -2.49
N GLY A 63 -1.25 -21.80 -2.61
CA GLY A 63 -0.64 -22.17 -3.86
C GLY A 63 0.70 -22.88 -3.64
N ALA A 64 1.29 -23.40 -4.71
CA ALA A 64 2.65 -23.90 -4.67
C ALA A 64 3.62 -22.74 -4.41
N LYS A 65 4.53 -22.94 -3.48
CA LYS A 65 5.59 -21.96 -3.24
C LYS A 65 6.64 -22.07 -4.33
N ILE A 66 7.13 -20.94 -4.77
CA ILE A 66 8.30 -20.86 -5.65
C ILE A 66 9.53 -21.24 -4.83
N PRO A 67 10.53 -21.93 -5.43
CA PRO A 67 11.79 -22.23 -4.75
C PRO A 67 12.43 -20.97 -4.14
N GLU A 68 13.14 -21.14 -3.03
CA GLU A 68 13.86 -20.05 -2.36
C GLU A 68 14.75 -19.29 -3.33
N TYR A 69 14.90 -17.99 -3.12
CA TYR A 69 15.69 -17.06 -3.95
C TYR A 69 15.20 -16.86 -5.39
N ARG A 70 13.97 -17.27 -5.72
CA ARG A 70 13.32 -16.94 -7.01
C ARG A 70 12.12 -16.06 -6.79
N ILE A 71 11.92 -15.12 -7.72
CA ILE A 71 10.74 -14.25 -7.78
C ILE A 71 10.03 -14.57 -9.09
N ARG A 72 8.71 -14.64 -9.05
CA ARG A 72 7.87 -14.66 -10.24
C ARG A 72 7.00 -13.43 -10.20
N ILE A 73 7.08 -12.64 -11.25
CA ILE A 73 6.28 -11.41 -11.40
C ILE A 73 5.32 -11.66 -12.55
N ILE A 74 4.06 -11.29 -12.33
CA ILE A 74 3.03 -11.27 -13.37
C ILE A 74 2.61 -9.82 -13.51
N GLU A 75 2.64 -9.29 -14.73
CA GLU A 75 2.37 -7.89 -15.01
C GLU A 75 1.15 -7.73 -15.91
N GLY A 76 0.28 -6.81 -15.56
CA GLY A 76 -0.78 -6.30 -16.39
C GLY A 76 -0.50 -4.85 -16.77
N VAL A 77 -0.70 -4.53 -18.04
CA VAL A 77 -0.53 -3.18 -18.59
C VAL A 77 -1.86 -2.71 -19.15
N ILE A 78 -2.34 -1.57 -18.70
CA ILE A 78 -3.66 -1.03 -19.07
C ILE A 78 -3.49 0.46 -19.36
N PRO A 79 -4.07 0.99 -20.47
CA PRO A 79 -4.12 2.42 -20.71
C PRO A 79 -4.90 3.15 -19.61
N VAL A 80 -4.34 4.25 -19.09
CA VAL A 80 -4.98 5.03 -18.00
C VAL A 80 -6.31 5.64 -18.48
N ASP A 81 -6.37 6.08 -19.72
CA ASP A 81 -7.56 6.65 -20.38
C ASP A 81 -8.67 5.62 -20.62
N GLU A 82 -8.38 4.34 -20.54
CA GLU A 82 -9.40 3.27 -20.58
C GLU A 82 -9.89 2.89 -19.17
N ILE A 83 -9.00 2.74 -18.20
CA ILE A 83 -9.36 2.23 -16.86
C ILE A 83 -10.01 3.30 -15.97
N LEU A 84 -9.60 4.57 -16.09
CA LEU A 84 -10.17 5.64 -15.27
C LEU A 84 -11.66 5.91 -15.59
N PRO A 85 -12.10 5.95 -16.86
CA PRO A 85 -13.53 6.05 -17.17
C PRO A 85 -14.34 4.90 -16.59
N LYS A 86 -13.81 3.67 -16.64
CA LYS A 86 -14.46 2.50 -16.02
C LYS A 86 -14.68 2.69 -14.52
N ALA A 87 -13.67 3.13 -13.80
CA ALA A 87 -13.83 3.42 -12.36
C ALA A 87 -14.86 4.54 -12.11
N LYS A 88 -14.92 5.57 -13.01
CA LYS A 88 -15.90 6.65 -12.93
C LYS A 88 -17.33 6.19 -13.23
N GLU A 89 -17.55 5.24 -14.15
CA GLU A 89 -18.86 4.63 -14.39
C GLU A 89 -19.46 4.05 -13.11
N TYR A 90 -18.61 3.42 -12.27
CA TYR A 90 -19.00 2.93 -10.94
C TYR A 90 -18.97 4.01 -9.84
N LYS A 91 -18.79 5.29 -10.19
CA LYS A 91 -18.72 6.43 -9.25
C LYS A 91 -17.75 6.18 -8.09
N THR A 92 -16.58 5.63 -8.40
CA THR A 92 -15.59 5.26 -7.39
C THR A 92 -14.17 5.68 -7.78
N SER A 93 -13.23 5.60 -6.84
CA SER A 93 -11.81 5.83 -7.11
C SER A 93 -11.17 4.58 -7.75
N LEU A 94 -10.10 4.80 -8.51
CA LEU A 94 -9.33 3.69 -9.11
C LEU A 94 -8.90 2.65 -8.06
N THR A 95 -8.46 3.08 -6.89
CA THR A 95 -8.03 2.16 -5.82
C THR A 95 -9.17 1.27 -5.33
N ILE A 96 -10.37 1.81 -5.14
CA ILE A 96 -11.54 1.03 -4.71
C ILE A 96 -11.99 0.09 -5.83
N PHE A 97 -11.99 0.57 -7.07
CA PHE A 97 -12.35 -0.22 -8.24
C PHE A 97 -11.42 -1.45 -8.39
N LEU A 98 -10.11 -1.23 -8.36
CA LEU A 98 -9.11 -2.31 -8.43
C LEU A 98 -9.17 -3.24 -7.21
N ALA A 99 -9.47 -2.70 -6.02
CA ALA A 99 -9.66 -3.51 -4.82
C ALA A 99 -10.87 -4.45 -4.96
N ALA A 100 -11.98 -3.96 -5.52
CA ALA A 100 -13.16 -4.77 -5.76
C ALA A 100 -12.89 -5.88 -6.79
N ILE A 101 -12.24 -5.56 -7.91
CA ILE A 101 -11.84 -6.55 -8.92
C ILE A 101 -10.95 -7.62 -8.30
N LEU A 102 -9.93 -7.22 -7.54
CA LEU A 102 -9.02 -8.17 -6.88
C LEU A 102 -9.77 -9.07 -5.88
N MET A 103 -10.74 -8.53 -5.14
CA MET A 103 -11.56 -9.34 -4.23
C MET A 103 -12.43 -10.34 -4.96
N CYS A 104 -13.07 -9.94 -6.06
CA CYS A 104 -13.88 -10.84 -6.90
C CYS A 104 -13.00 -11.95 -7.49
N ALA A 105 -11.84 -11.61 -8.06
CA ALA A 105 -10.90 -12.59 -8.61
C ALA A 105 -10.41 -13.58 -7.53
N ILE A 106 -10.12 -13.10 -6.31
CA ILE A 106 -9.78 -14.00 -5.20
C ILE A 106 -10.96 -14.90 -4.85
N ASN A 107 -12.21 -14.39 -4.86
CA ASN A 107 -13.40 -15.18 -4.53
C ASN A 107 -13.66 -16.30 -5.54
N GLU A 108 -13.40 -16.07 -6.82
CA GLU A 108 -13.51 -17.10 -7.88
C GLU A 108 -12.61 -18.30 -7.59
N GLU A 109 -11.42 -18.05 -7.07
CA GLU A 109 -10.43 -19.09 -6.73
C GLU A 109 -10.68 -19.75 -5.36
N ILE A 110 -11.66 -19.29 -4.56
CA ILE A 110 -11.94 -19.86 -3.25
C ILE A 110 -12.72 -21.18 -3.40
N PRO A 111 -12.17 -22.30 -2.91
CA PRO A 111 -12.94 -23.55 -2.86
C PRO A 111 -14.24 -23.37 -2.09
N ALA A 112 -15.35 -23.96 -2.57
CA ALA A 112 -16.69 -23.78 -2.00
C ALA A 112 -16.76 -23.98 -0.48
N ARG A 113 -16.03 -24.97 0.04
CA ARG A 113 -15.93 -25.26 1.50
C ARG A 113 -15.30 -24.14 2.34
N LEU A 114 -14.54 -23.22 1.69
CA LEU A 114 -13.83 -22.11 2.36
C LEU A 114 -14.47 -20.75 2.11
N LYS A 115 -15.51 -20.65 1.28
CA LYS A 115 -16.25 -19.40 0.98
C LYS A 115 -16.86 -18.69 2.20
N ARG A 116 -16.91 -19.37 3.36
CA ARG A 116 -17.37 -18.75 4.63
C ARG A 116 -16.38 -17.76 5.24
N LYS A 117 -15.17 -17.65 4.70
CA LYS A 117 -14.16 -16.71 5.18
C LYS A 117 -14.17 -15.46 4.32
N PRO A 118 -14.23 -14.26 4.91
CA PRO A 118 -14.16 -13.03 4.13
C PRO A 118 -12.81 -12.88 3.41
N VAL A 119 -12.86 -12.26 2.25
CA VAL A 119 -11.67 -11.73 1.58
C VAL A 119 -11.33 -10.39 2.23
N VAL A 120 -10.10 -10.23 2.65
CA VAL A 120 -9.62 -9.01 3.31
C VAL A 120 -8.41 -8.49 2.56
N LEU A 121 -8.46 -7.25 2.10
CA LEU A 121 -7.31 -6.58 1.52
C LEU A 121 -6.68 -5.61 2.52
N ASN A 122 -5.36 -5.67 2.57
CA ASN A 122 -4.52 -4.72 3.29
C ASN A 122 -4.11 -3.62 2.30
N ILE A 123 -4.44 -2.37 2.61
CA ILE A 123 -4.23 -1.25 1.69
C ILE A 123 -3.41 -0.18 2.40
N PRO A 124 -2.16 0.04 1.96
CA PRO A 124 -1.35 1.15 2.43
C PRO A 124 -1.97 2.50 2.03
N VAL A 125 -1.94 3.45 2.95
CA VAL A 125 -2.49 4.79 2.78
C VAL A 125 -1.43 5.83 3.12
N ASN A 126 -1.20 6.77 2.22
CA ASN A 126 -0.27 7.87 2.47
C ASN A 126 -0.87 8.84 3.49
N LEU A 127 -0.30 8.88 4.68
CA LEU A 127 -0.78 9.76 5.76
C LEU A 127 -0.52 11.24 5.49
N ARG A 128 0.36 11.60 4.55
CA ARG A 128 0.57 13.00 4.14
C ARG A 128 -0.67 13.64 3.52
N ASN A 129 -1.60 12.85 3.03
CA ASN A 129 -2.89 13.34 2.53
C ASN A 129 -3.83 13.81 3.65
N TYR A 130 -3.54 13.46 4.90
CA TYR A 130 -4.37 13.75 6.07
C TYR A 130 -3.64 14.61 7.11
N TYR A 131 -2.31 14.57 7.11
CA TYR A 131 -1.47 15.26 8.09
C TYR A 131 -0.34 15.98 7.39
N SER A 132 -0.18 17.27 7.68
CA SER A 132 0.92 18.07 7.14
C SER A 132 2.27 17.52 7.62
N SER A 133 3.04 16.98 6.70
CA SER A 133 4.34 16.36 7.01
C SER A 133 5.33 16.60 5.88
N GLN A 134 6.52 17.07 6.22
CA GLN A 134 7.66 17.21 5.33
C GLN A 134 8.74 16.15 5.61
N THR A 135 8.46 15.18 6.48
CA THR A 135 9.43 14.13 6.82
C THR A 135 9.92 13.37 5.58
N ALA A 136 11.21 13.12 5.49
CA ALA A 136 11.79 12.24 4.48
C ALA A 136 11.61 10.74 4.84
N ARG A 137 11.15 10.44 6.06
CA ARG A 137 10.90 9.08 6.53
C ARG A 137 9.59 8.54 5.99
N ASN A 138 9.40 7.23 6.11
CA ASN A 138 8.13 6.59 5.80
C ASN A 138 7.03 7.12 6.72
N PHE A 139 5.98 7.67 6.13
CA PHE A 139 4.80 8.15 6.85
C PHE A 139 3.54 7.67 6.15
N PHE A 140 3.19 6.42 6.41
CA PHE A 140 2.00 5.77 5.87
C PHE A 140 1.29 4.97 6.95
N GLY A 141 0.01 4.79 6.76
CA GLY A 141 -0.83 3.89 7.54
C GLY A 141 -1.31 2.72 6.69
N VAL A 142 -2.01 1.80 7.30
CA VAL A 142 -2.60 0.66 6.62
C VAL A 142 -4.06 0.53 7.02
N ILE A 143 -4.95 0.34 6.04
CA ILE A 143 -6.33 -0.02 6.29
C ILE A 143 -6.59 -1.46 5.85
N ASN A 144 -7.41 -2.17 6.62
CA ASN A 144 -7.95 -3.46 6.19
C ASN A 144 -9.41 -3.26 5.80
N VAL A 145 -9.73 -3.61 4.56
CA VAL A 145 -11.09 -3.65 4.04
C VAL A 145 -11.44 -5.10 3.72
N ASP A 146 -12.64 -5.52 4.04
CA ASP A 146 -13.09 -6.89 3.90
C ASP A 146 -14.41 -6.96 3.14
N TYR A 147 -14.66 -8.08 2.48
CA TYR A 147 -15.95 -8.44 1.93
C TYR A 147 -16.23 -9.91 2.22
N ASP A 148 -17.45 -10.19 2.69
CA ASP A 148 -17.90 -11.55 3.05
C ASP A 148 -18.87 -12.07 1.97
N PHE A 149 -18.31 -12.73 0.95
CA PHE A 149 -19.08 -13.30 -0.14
C PHE A 149 -20.10 -14.39 0.28
N SER A 150 -20.04 -14.86 1.51
CA SER A 150 -21.06 -15.79 2.02
C SER A 150 -22.34 -15.08 2.46
N LYS A 151 -22.33 -13.75 2.59
CA LYS A 151 -23.44 -12.92 3.06
C LYS A 151 -23.92 -11.91 2.03
N GLY A 152 -23.09 -11.57 1.07
CA GLY A 152 -23.37 -10.70 -0.07
C GLY A 152 -23.42 -11.49 -1.36
N ASN A 153 -23.69 -10.82 -2.47
CA ASN A 153 -23.60 -11.42 -3.79
C ASN A 153 -22.19 -11.22 -4.41
N ASP A 154 -21.93 -11.87 -5.53
CA ASP A 154 -20.65 -11.81 -6.23
C ASP A 154 -20.61 -10.65 -7.25
N GLU A 155 -21.62 -9.76 -7.26
CA GLU A 155 -21.68 -8.66 -8.21
C GLU A 155 -20.67 -7.57 -7.86
N LEU A 156 -19.87 -7.17 -8.84
CA LEU A 156 -18.84 -6.13 -8.69
C LEU A 156 -19.40 -4.82 -8.12
N THR A 157 -20.61 -4.44 -8.52
CA THR A 157 -21.30 -3.22 -8.06
C THR A 157 -21.52 -3.24 -6.55
N GLU A 158 -22.02 -4.35 -6.00
CA GLU A 158 -22.24 -4.48 -4.56
C GLU A 158 -20.92 -4.46 -3.78
N VAL A 159 -19.92 -5.19 -4.27
CA VAL A 159 -18.59 -5.18 -3.66
C VAL A 159 -18.02 -3.75 -3.60
N ILE A 160 -18.14 -2.98 -4.70
CA ILE A 160 -17.70 -1.58 -4.76
C ILE A 160 -18.42 -0.73 -3.71
N GLU A 161 -19.76 -0.82 -3.61
CA GLU A 161 -20.51 -0.01 -2.65
C GLU A 161 -20.14 -0.32 -1.19
N VAL A 162 -19.97 -1.59 -0.86
CA VAL A 162 -19.50 -1.99 0.48
C VAL A 162 -18.09 -1.47 0.74
N LEU A 163 -17.19 -1.55 -0.25
CA LEU A 163 -15.84 -1.02 -0.12
C LEU A 163 -15.82 0.50 0.04
N LYS A 164 -16.60 1.25 -0.73
CA LYS A 164 -16.74 2.72 -0.59
C LYS A 164 -17.08 3.09 0.86
N LYS A 165 -18.08 2.42 1.44
CA LYS A 165 -18.46 2.63 2.84
C LYS A 165 -17.30 2.33 3.80
N LYS A 166 -16.64 1.17 3.65
CA LYS A 166 -15.51 0.78 4.51
C LYS A 166 -14.30 1.71 4.36
N PHE A 167 -14.00 2.19 3.16
CA PHE A 167 -12.96 3.18 2.95
C PHE A 167 -13.30 4.47 3.69
N LYS A 168 -14.52 4.99 3.53
CA LYS A 168 -14.98 6.19 4.23
C LYS A 168 -14.85 6.06 5.75
N GLU A 169 -15.30 4.93 6.31
CA GLU A 169 -15.22 4.67 7.76
C GLU A 169 -13.78 4.54 8.27
N ASN A 170 -12.88 3.94 7.49
CA ASN A 170 -11.49 3.72 7.89
C ASN A 170 -10.56 4.92 7.66
N LEU A 171 -10.95 5.88 6.82
CA LEU A 171 -10.15 7.06 6.45
C LEU A 171 -10.59 8.34 7.17
N THR A 172 -11.38 8.23 8.24
CA THR A 172 -11.72 9.39 9.07
C THR A 172 -10.50 9.87 9.87
N PRO A 173 -10.37 11.20 10.13
CA PRO A 173 -9.27 11.75 10.92
C PRO A 173 -9.09 11.04 12.27
N ASP A 174 -10.20 10.75 12.97
CA ASP A 174 -10.16 10.08 14.28
C ASP A 174 -9.62 8.66 14.22
N VAL A 175 -10.01 7.89 13.19
CA VAL A 175 -9.50 6.52 13.01
C VAL A 175 -8.03 6.55 12.65
N MET A 176 -7.59 7.51 11.85
CA MET A 176 -6.18 7.69 11.50
C MET A 176 -5.36 8.13 12.70
N ALA A 177 -5.83 9.09 13.50
CA ALA A 177 -5.17 9.53 14.72
C ALA A 177 -4.97 8.35 15.69
N ARG A 178 -6.01 7.54 15.94
CA ARG A 178 -5.91 6.34 16.79
C ARG A 178 -4.87 5.35 16.27
N ARG A 179 -4.73 5.19 14.95
CA ARG A 179 -3.70 4.31 14.37
C ARG A 179 -2.29 4.83 14.56
N ILE A 180 -2.09 6.13 14.37
CA ILE A 180 -0.83 6.81 14.65
C ILE A 180 -0.47 6.61 16.13
N ASN A 181 -1.41 6.91 17.03
CA ASN A 181 -1.20 6.75 18.48
C ASN A 181 -0.84 5.32 18.85
N LYS A 182 -1.53 4.33 18.27
CA LYS A 182 -1.24 2.92 18.55
C LYS A 182 0.16 2.50 18.11
N LEU A 183 0.64 3.01 16.98
CA LEU A 183 1.99 2.70 16.50
C LEU A 183 3.04 3.42 17.34
N ALA A 184 2.88 4.73 17.57
CA ALA A 184 3.82 5.52 18.34
C ALA A 184 3.86 5.12 19.83
N SER A 185 2.74 4.71 20.42
CA SER A 185 2.69 4.25 21.81
C SER A 185 3.58 3.04 22.11
N LEU A 186 3.86 2.21 21.08
CA LEU A 186 4.80 1.10 21.26
C LEU A 186 6.22 1.58 21.58
N GLU A 187 6.62 2.72 21.02
CA GLU A 187 7.94 3.32 21.27
C GLU A 187 7.99 4.01 22.64
N HIS A 188 6.86 4.48 23.17
CA HIS A 188 6.75 5.10 24.49
C HIS A 188 6.61 4.08 25.63
N ASN A 189 6.43 2.80 25.32
CA ASN A 189 6.26 1.77 26.34
C ASN A 189 7.62 1.41 26.96
N TYR A 190 7.84 1.81 28.22
CA TYR A 190 9.08 1.56 28.96
C TYR A 190 9.39 0.06 29.06
N ILE A 191 8.38 -0.80 29.25
CA ILE A 191 8.58 -2.25 29.34
C ILE A 191 9.16 -2.77 28.03
N LEU A 192 8.61 -2.35 26.88
CA LEU A 192 9.13 -2.75 25.57
C LEU A 192 10.54 -2.25 25.30
N ARG A 193 10.96 -1.15 25.93
CA ARG A 193 12.34 -0.63 25.78
C ARG A 193 13.36 -1.50 26.51
N VAL A 194 13.02 -2.04 27.67
CA VAL A 194 13.93 -2.80 28.55
C VAL A 194 14.02 -4.28 28.16
N ILE A 195 13.02 -4.83 27.47
CA ILE A 195 13.00 -6.24 27.05
C ILE A 195 14.21 -6.56 26.16
N PRO A 196 15.00 -7.63 26.49
CA PRO A 196 16.08 -8.10 25.64
C PRO A 196 15.65 -8.41 24.21
N LEU A 197 16.55 -8.18 23.25
CA LEU A 197 16.25 -8.29 21.81
C LEU A 197 15.72 -9.68 21.43
N ILE A 198 16.23 -10.75 22.03
CA ILE A 198 15.80 -12.14 21.78
C ILE A 198 14.32 -12.31 22.09
N ILE A 199 13.87 -11.83 23.26
CA ILE A 199 12.46 -11.91 23.67
C ILE A 199 11.60 -10.99 22.78
N LYS A 200 12.11 -9.78 22.48
CA LYS A 200 11.45 -8.83 21.57
C LYS A 200 11.21 -9.44 20.19
N ASN A 201 12.21 -10.12 19.64
CA ASN A 201 12.08 -10.79 18.34
C ASN A 201 11.02 -11.91 18.35
N LEU A 202 10.95 -12.67 19.45
CA LEU A 202 9.91 -13.72 19.60
C LEU A 202 8.49 -13.10 19.66
N ILE A 203 8.32 -12.01 20.42
CA ILE A 203 7.06 -11.27 20.51
C ILE A 203 6.68 -10.71 19.13
N LEU A 204 7.62 -10.10 18.41
CA LEU A 204 7.38 -9.55 17.09
C LEU A 204 7.02 -10.65 16.07
N LYS A 205 7.72 -11.79 16.12
CA LYS A 205 7.42 -12.94 15.25
C LYS A 205 6.01 -13.48 15.49
N THR A 206 5.59 -13.61 16.74
CA THR A 206 4.22 -14.05 17.07
C THR A 206 3.18 -13.00 16.68
N ALA A 207 3.45 -11.72 16.93
CA ALA A 207 2.57 -10.62 16.52
C ALA A 207 2.43 -10.57 14.99
N TYR A 208 3.52 -10.76 14.25
CA TYR A 208 3.50 -10.84 12.79
C TYR A 208 2.65 -12.02 12.31
N ALA A 209 2.86 -13.23 12.85
CA ALA A 209 2.07 -14.41 12.50
C ALA A 209 0.56 -14.26 12.75
N ILE A 210 0.20 -13.48 13.78
CA ILE A 210 -1.20 -13.14 14.07
C ILE A 210 -1.73 -12.10 13.09
N ALA A 211 -0.97 -11.05 12.81
CA ALA A 211 -1.32 -10.02 11.85
C ALA A 211 -1.45 -10.59 10.44
N ASP A 212 -0.56 -11.49 10.08
CA ASP A 212 -0.56 -12.19 8.80
C ASP A 212 -1.90 -12.93 8.54
N LYS A 213 -2.54 -13.48 9.59
CA LYS A 213 -3.84 -14.17 9.47
C LYS A 213 -5.03 -13.22 9.24
N SER A 214 -4.84 -11.92 9.33
CA SER A 214 -5.92 -10.92 9.28
C SER A 214 -6.24 -10.39 7.89
N TYR A 215 -5.44 -10.70 6.86
CA TYR A 215 -5.69 -10.27 5.48
C TYR A 215 -5.33 -11.38 4.47
N SER A 216 -5.97 -11.34 3.30
CA SER A 216 -5.81 -12.31 2.20
C SER A 216 -4.68 -11.89 1.27
N SER A 217 -4.66 -10.62 0.88
CA SER A 217 -3.72 -10.02 -0.05
C SER A 217 -3.49 -8.55 0.29
N THR A 218 -2.50 -7.93 -0.34
CA THR A 218 -2.24 -6.50 -0.23
C THR A 218 -2.43 -5.86 -1.60
N LEU A 219 -3.10 -4.70 -1.63
CA LEU A 219 -3.17 -3.83 -2.80
C LEU A 219 -2.45 -2.52 -2.50
N SER A 220 -1.28 -2.33 -3.07
CA SER A 220 -0.47 -1.12 -2.90
C SER A 220 -0.59 -0.25 -4.14
N ASN A 221 -1.32 0.85 -4.04
CA ASN A 221 -1.38 1.85 -5.11
C ASN A 221 -0.38 2.97 -4.82
N VAL A 222 0.71 2.98 -5.59
CA VAL A 222 1.76 4.01 -5.51
C VAL A 222 1.30 5.34 -6.11
N GLY A 223 0.31 5.27 -7.02
CA GLY A 223 -0.23 6.42 -7.74
C GLY A 223 0.61 6.80 -8.96
N VAL A 224 0.49 8.05 -9.39
CA VAL A 224 1.19 8.59 -10.56
C VAL A 224 2.65 8.85 -10.23
N ILE A 225 3.55 8.30 -11.03
CA ILE A 225 4.98 8.58 -10.94
C ILE A 225 5.31 9.77 -11.86
N ASN A 226 5.67 10.89 -11.25
CA ASN A 226 6.02 12.09 -11.99
C ASN A 226 7.54 12.21 -12.12
N MET A 227 7.99 12.46 -13.34
CA MET A 227 9.40 12.76 -13.67
C MET A 227 9.46 14.10 -14.42
N PRO A 228 10.61 14.82 -14.38
CA PRO A 228 10.79 16.01 -15.20
C PRO A 228 10.58 15.71 -16.69
N ASP A 229 9.97 16.64 -17.43
CA ASP A 229 9.61 16.42 -18.83
C ASP A 229 10.82 16.11 -19.71
N ASP A 230 11.99 16.69 -19.40
CA ASP A 230 13.24 16.39 -20.10
C ASP A 230 13.74 14.96 -19.90
N ILE A 231 13.34 14.30 -18.82
CA ILE A 231 13.74 12.93 -18.46
C ILE A 231 12.74 11.90 -18.97
N LYS A 232 11.46 12.24 -19.07
CA LYS A 232 10.38 11.33 -19.48
C LYS A 232 10.67 10.57 -20.78
N PRO A 233 11.21 11.18 -21.86
CA PRO A 233 11.48 10.47 -23.11
C PRO A 233 12.48 9.31 -22.99
N PHE A 234 13.25 9.26 -21.91
CA PHE A 234 14.22 8.20 -21.65
C PHE A 234 13.67 7.07 -20.79
N ILE A 235 12.38 7.17 -20.37
CA ILE A 235 11.71 6.19 -19.50
C ILE A 235 10.53 5.63 -20.27
N TYR A 236 10.55 4.32 -20.47
CA TYR A 236 9.43 3.62 -21.10
C TYR A 236 8.29 3.39 -20.10
N SER A 237 8.62 2.90 -18.92
CA SER A 237 7.63 2.59 -17.89
C SER A 237 8.30 2.40 -16.53
N PHE A 238 7.47 2.32 -15.49
CA PHE A 238 7.87 1.92 -14.15
C PHE A 238 7.13 0.66 -13.73
N ASP A 239 7.87 -0.29 -13.20
CA ASP A 239 7.33 -1.47 -12.54
C ASP A 239 7.68 -1.40 -11.06
N VAL A 240 6.67 -1.59 -10.22
CA VAL A 240 6.83 -1.61 -8.77
C VAL A 240 6.33 -2.94 -8.25
N PHE A 241 7.22 -3.69 -7.64
CA PHE A 241 6.88 -4.97 -7.01
C PHE A 241 7.65 -5.14 -5.70
N VAL A 242 7.16 -6.01 -4.86
CA VAL A 242 7.76 -6.30 -3.54
C VAL A 242 7.76 -7.81 -3.32
N SER A 243 8.90 -8.34 -2.88
CA SER A 243 8.96 -9.74 -2.46
C SER A 243 8.26 -9.92 -1.11
N THR A 244 7.21 -10.73 -1.09
CA THR A 244 6.40 -11.01 0.10
C THR A 244 6.01 -12.48 0.15
N ASP A 245 5.62 -12.97 1.34
CA ASP A 245 5.11 -14.34 1.52
C ASP A 245 3.70 -14.55 0.95
N LYS A 246 3.07 -13.50 0.43
CA LYS A 246 1.72 -13.51 -0.14
C LYS A 246 1.70 -12.85 -1.50
N ILE A 247 0.69 -13.17 -2.29
CA ILE A 247 0.38 -12.41 -3.49
C ILE A 247 0.06 -10.97 -3.08
N GLN A 248 0.77 -10.03 -3.66
CA GLN A 248 0.59 -8.61 -3.47
C GLN A 248 0.44 -7.93 -4.82
N ALA A 249 -0.63 -7.17 -4.98
CA ALA A 249 -0.80 -6.31 -6.15
C ALA A 249 -0.17 -4.95 -5.89
N CYS A 250 0.79 -4.55 -6.71
CA CYS A 250 1.38 -3.22 -6.74
C CYS A 250 0.90 -2.49 -7.99
N VAL A 251 0.38 -1.28 -7.82
CA VAL A 251 -0.18 -0.47 -8.91
C VAL A 251 0.55 0.85 -8.99
N ASN A 252 0.96 1.24 -10.17
CA ASN A 252 1.52 2.55 -10.45
C ASN A 252 1.12 3.01 -11.86
N SER A 253 1.16 4.30 -12.09
CA SER A 253 0.99 4.84 -13.43
C SER A 253 2.11 5.81 -13.79
N PHE A 254 2.48 5.79 -15.06
CA PHE A 254 3.41 6.72 -15.66
C PHE A 254 2.90 7.07 -17.05
N GLU A 255 2.77 8.36 -17.33
CA GLU A 255 2.08 8.86 -18.53
C GLU A 255 0.70 8.20 -18.68
N ASN A 256 0.36 7.68 -19.85
CA ASN A 256 -0.92 6.99 -20.10
C ASN A 256 -0.87 5.48 -19.77
N THR A 257 0.13 5.02 -19.04
CA THR A 257 0.29 3.59 -18.76
C THR A 257 0.09 3.31 -17.28
N LEU A 258 -0.91 2.49 -16.95
CA LEU A 258 -1.10 1.87 -15.65
C LEU A 258 -0.47 0.48 -15.67
N ARG A 259 0.35 0.18 -14.67
CA ARG A 259 0.90 -1.16 -14.45
C ARG A 259 0.43 -1.75 -13.14
N ILE A 260 0.09 -3.03 -13.19
CA ILE A 260 -0.27 -3.83 -12.03
C ILE A 260 0.69 -5.02 -12.00
N SER A 261 1.49 -5.12 -10.97
CA SER A 261 2.45 -6.20 -10.77
C SER A 261 2.02 -7.07 -9.58
N PHE A 262 2.07 -8.40 -9.77
CA PHE A 262 1.73 -9.40 -8.75
C PHE A 262 2.93 -10.25 -8.39
#